data_8dbaf2b85bdfbe6e220c56c80a182134
#
_entry.id   8dbaf2b85bdfbe6e220c56c80a182134
#
_cell.length_a   1.000
_cell.length_b   1.000
_cell.length_c   1.000
_cell.angle_alpha   90.00
_cell.angle_beta   90.00
_cell.angle_gamma   90.00
#
_symmetry.space_group_name_H-M   'P 1'
#
loop_
_entity.id
_entity.type
_entity.pdbx_description
1 polymer ?
#
loop_
_entity_poly.entity_id
_entity_poly.type
_entity_poly.pdbx_seq_one_letter_code
_entity_poly.pdbx_strand_id
1 'polypeptide(L)'
;IFTFFFKPDTMTKKCLSLFLLAICQISMAFAQDKPLKIIMIGAHPDDCDIRGGGTAALFVEMGHQVKFLSVTNGDAGHMEQGGGILAKRRAAETQEVARRLGISYEVLDNHDGELLPTLPIRLEIIRRIREWGADVVMSHRSNDYHPDHRYTGVLVQDAAFMVGVPNIAADTPPLRKNPVFLYFQDHFQRPNPFRPDIAIDISSVIDKKIQALDAHESQFYEWLPWISGDTSEIPTDKEERLAWLKERRTGSINPEIQGALEKWYGKAQASNVEFAEAFELCEYGSRPTEQEIRRLFPMIGKTD
;
A
#
# COMPACT_ATOMS: atom_id res chain seq x y z
N ILE A 1 47.21 33.20 51.21
CA ILE A 1 46.47 32.62 50.06
C ILE A 1 45.02 32.58 50.48
N PHE A 2 44.20 33.54 49.98
CA PHE A 2 42.75 33.55 50.26
C PHE A 2 42.06 32.84 49.08
N THR A 3 41.43 31.71 49.37
CA THR A 3 40.60 30.95 48.42
C THR A 3 39.14 31.44 48.55
N PHE A 4 38.65 32.19 47.53
CA PHE A 4 37.25 32.60 47.50
C PHE A 4 36.41 31.42 46.95
N PHE A 5 35.58 30.86 47.78
CA PHE A 5 34.49 29.93 47.38
C PHE A 5 33.28 30.73 46.94
N PHE A 6 33.03 30.81 45.61
CA PHE A 6 31.75 31.29 45.11
C PHE A 6 30.67 30.21 45.30
N LYS A 7 29.70 30.47 46.19
CA LYS A 7 28.44 29.69 46.23
C LYS A 7 27.54 30.15 45.07
N PRO A 8 27.12 29.28 44.16
CA PRO A 8 26.18 29.66 43.09
C PRO A 8 24.85 30.04 43.71
N ASP A 9 24.33 31.21 43.33
CA ASP A 9 23.13 31.84 43.79
C ASP A 9 21.89 30.98 43.37
N THR A 10 20.84 30.96 44.19
CA THR A 10 19.61 30.19 43.97
C THR A 10 18.89 30.56 42.69
N MET A 11 19.13 31.77 42.17
CA MET A 11 18.59 32.26 40.89
C MET A 11 19.23 31.57 39.68
N THR A 12 20.55 31.30 39.70
CA THR A 12 21.26 30.57 38.67
C THR A 12 20.84 29.11 38.56
N LYS A 13 20.51 28.46 39.71
CA LYS A 13 20.00 27.08 39.70
C LYS A 13 18.58 26.97 39.11
N LYS A 14 17.71 27.97 39.37
CA LYS A 14 16.34 28.01 38.78
C LYS A 14 16.38 28.27 37.30
N CYS A 15 17.24 29.15 36.80
CA CYS A 15 17.42 29.38 35.36
C CYS A 15 17.99 28.15 34.63
N LEU A 16 18.95 27.43 35.25
CA LEU A 16 19.52 26.22 34.67
C LEU A 16 18.49 25.07 34.59
N SER A 17 17.62 24.94 35.64
CA SER A 17 16.55 23.95 35.67
C SER A 17 15.49 24.25 34.62
N LEU A 18 15.10 25.51 34.41
CA LEU A 18 14.16 25.92 33.36
C LEU A 18 14.71 25.70 31.96
N PHE A 19 16.01 25.93 31.77
CA PHE A 19 16.68 25.70 30.47
C PHE A 19 16.78 24.21 30.17
N LEU A 20 17.10 23.36 31.14
CA LEU A 20 17.08 21.90 30.99
C LEU A 20 15.68 21.32 30.72
N LEU A 21 14.63 21.86 31.37
CA LEU A 21 13.25 21.47 31.08
C LEU A 21 12.82 21.89 29.67
N ALA A 22 13.21 23.08 29.22
CA ALA A 22 12.91 23.55 27.86
C ALA A 22 13.64 22.70 26.79
N ILE A 23 14.90 22.31 27.03
CA ILE A 23 15.64 21.40 26.13
C ILE A 23 15.00 20.02 26.11
N CYS A 24 14.51 19.49 27.26
CA CYS A 24 13.81 18.21 27.32
C CYS A 24 12.47 18.24 26.59
N GLN A 25 11.73 19.34 26.67
CA GLN A 25 10.47 19.52 25.94
C GLN A 25 10.71 19.67 24.42
N ILE A 26 11.78 20.36 24.01
CA ILE A 26 12.16 20.47 22.60
C ILE A 26 12.62 19.10 22.07
N SER A 27 13.33 18.30 22.88
CA SER A 27 13.75 16.94 22.47
C SER A 27 12.58 15.96 22.34
N MET A 28 11.50 16.12 23.11
CA MET A 28 10.26 15.33 22.96
C MET A 28 9.44 15.73 21.73
N ALA A 29 9.54 16.99 21.27
CA ALA A 29 8.83 17.45 20.07
C ALA A 29 9.46 16.94 18.76
N PHE A 30 10.67 16.38 18.78
CA PHE A 30 11.39 15.87 17.60
C PHE A 30 11.54 14.34 17.54
N ALA A 31 10.89 13.59 18.42
CA ALA A 31 10.70 12.15 18.21
C ALA A 31 9.53 11.93 17.24
N GLN A 32 9.61 12.50 16.04
CA GLN A 32 8.71 12.13 14.96
C GLN A 32 9.06 10.70 14.59
N ASP A 33 8.12 9.77 14.78
CA ASP A 33 8.31 8.38 14.40
C ASP A 33 8.77 8.34 12.93
N LYS A 34 9.82 7.53 12.66
CA LYS A 34 10.34 7.40 11.30
C LYS A 34 9.19 7.04 10.34
N PRO A 35 9.05 7.74 9.19
CA PRO A 35 8.01 7.39 8.23
C PRO A 35 8.01 5.91 7.90
N LEU A 36 6.83 5.29 7.96
CA LEU A 36 6.65 3.92 7.52
C LEU A 36 6.89 3.82 6.01
N LYS A 37 7.37 2.68 5.56
CA LYS A 37 7.59 2.35 4.16
C LYS A 37 6.70 1.19 3.74
N ILE A 38 5.72 1.48 2.92
CA ILE A 38 4.75 0.52 2.42
C ILE A 38 5.10 0.20 0.96
N ILE A 39 5.13 -1.07 0.59
CA ILE A 39 5.19 -1.50 -0.80
C ILE A 39 3.99 -2.37 -1.13
N MET A 40 3.28 -2.02 -2.20
CA MET A 40 2.20 -2.81 -2.76
C MET A 40 2.68 -3.39 -4.09
N ILE A 41 2.53 -4.71 -4.26
CA ILE A 41 3.06 -5.46 -5.40
C ILE A 41 1.89 -6.11 -6.13
N GLY A 42 1.52 -5.55 -7.28
CA GLY A 42 0.50 -6.03 -8.19
C GLY A 42 1.12 -6.81 -9.34
N ALA A 43 0.31 -7.59 -10.05
CA ALA A 43 0.72 -8.25 -11.28
C ALA A 43 0.79 -7.26 -12.44
N HIS A 44 -0.22 -6.40 -12.58
CA HIS A 44 -0.38 -5.46 -13.69
C HIS A 44 -0.32 -4.01 -13.24
N PRO A 45 -0.04 -3.07 -14.17
CA PRO A 45 0.02 -1.63 -13.86
C PRO A 45 -1.39 -1.03 -13.65
N ASP A 46 -2.10 -1.40 -12.58
CA ASP A 46 -3.39 -0.90 -12.09
C ASP A 46 -3.87 -1.68 -10.85
N ASP A 47 -3.33 -2.88 -10.59
CA ASP A 47 -3.79 -3.74 -9.49
C ASP A 47 -3.67 -3.07 -8.11
N CYS A 48 -2.52 -2.41 -7.85
CA CYS A 48 -2.27 -1.72 -6.58
C CYS A 48 -3.27 -0.58 -6.37
N ASP A 49 -3.59 0.13 -7.45
CA ASP A 49 -4.53 1.25 -7.48
C ASP A 49 -5.94 0.79 -7.14
N ILE A 50 -6.36 -0.32 -7.76
CA ILE A 50 -7.67 -0.93 -7.53
C ILE A 50 -7.79 -1.43 -6.09
N ARG A 51 -6.76 -2.11 -5.59
CA ARG A 51 -6.82 -2.86 -4.32
C ARG A 51 -6.44 -2.06 -3.09
N GLY A 52 -5.61 -1.02 -3.24
CA GLY A 52 -5.02 -0.29 -2.12
C GLY A 52 -4.83 1.21 -2.35
N GLY A 53 -5.40 1.78 -3.43
CA GLY A 53 -5.20 3.19 -3.79
C GLY A 53 -5.68 4.18 -2.73
N GLY A 54 -6.81 3.89 -2.06
CA GLY A 54 -7.31 4.70 -0.96
C GLY A 54 -6.42 4.61 0.28
N THR A 55 -6.02 3.39 0.66
CA THR A 55 -5.08 3.16 1.76
C THR A 55 -3.73 3.84 1.50
N ALA A 56 -3.24 3.79 0.26
CA ALA A 56 -2.02 4.49 -0.16
C ALA A 56 -2.14 6.01 0.01
N ALA A 57 -3.27 6.60 -0.40
CA ALA A 57 -3.54 8.03 -0.22
C ALA A 57 -3.53 8.43 1.26
N LEU A 58 -4.13 7.63 2.15
CA LEU A 58 -4.11 7.87 3.59
C LEU A 58 -2.69 7.80 4.17
N PHE A 59 -1.89 6.82 3.79
CA PHE A 59 -0.49 6.73 4.22
C PHE A 59 0.31 7.97 3.82
N VAL A 60 0.14 8.45 2.59
CA VAL A 60 0.83 9.64 2.09
C VAL A 60 0.38 10.89 2.85
N GLU A 61 -0.93 11.07 3.11
CA GLU A 61 -1.44 12.19 3.92
C GLU A 61 -0.86 12.23 5.33
N MET A 62 -0.55 11.05 5.89
CA MET A 62 0.09 10.91 7.20
C MET A 62 1.63 11.03 7.16
N GLY A 63 2.21 11.36 6.01
CA GLY A 63 3.65 11.54 5.84
C GLY A 63 4.46 10.24 5.69
N HIS A 64 3.81 9.12 5.41
CA HIS A 64 4.45 7.84 5.14
C HIS A 64 4.83 7.70 3.66
N GLN A 65 5.69 6.75 3.34
CA GLN A 65 6.18 6.50 1.98
C GLN A 65 5.52 5.26 1.40
N VAL A 66 4.94 5.39 0.22
CA VAL A 66 4.30 4.28 -0.50
C VAL A 66 4.98 4.07 -1.84
N LYS A 67 5.22 2.80 -2.20
CA LYS A 67 5.63 2.36 -3.52
C LYS A 67 4.61 1.37 -4.06
N PHE A 68 4.16 1.57 -5.30
CA PHE A 68 3.51 0.55 -6.10
C PHE A 68 4.55 -0.10 -7.01
N LEU A 69 4.47 -1.42 -7.13
CA LEU A 69 5.30 -2.24 -8.01
C LEU A 69 4.41 -3.14 -8.84
N SER A 70 4.46 -3.00 -10.16
CA SER A 70 3.85 -3.97 -11.08
C SER A 70 4.90 -4.99 -11.51
N VAL A 71 4.57 -6.28 -11.41
CA VAL A 71 5.51 -7.35 -11.79
C VAL A 71 5.55 -7.55 -13.31
N THR A 72 4.46 -7.28 -14.04
CA THR A 72 4.43 -7.26 -15.52
C THR A 72 4.28 -5.85 -16.05
N ASN A 73 4.61 -5.68 -17.34
CA ASN A 73 4.52 -4.40 -18.04
C ASN A 73 3.14 -4.12 -18.65
N GLY A 74 2.21 -5.06 -18.57
CA GLY A 74 0.83 -4.90 -19.01
C GLY A 74 0.65 -4.84 -20.54
N ASP A 75 1.58 -5.42 -21.31
CA ASP A 75 1.66 -5.28 -22.77
C ASP A 75 0.67 -6.14 -23.55
N ALA A 76 -0.20 -6.93 -22.90
CA ALA A 76 -1.22 -7.74 -23.53
C ALA A 76 -2.67 -7.35 -23.16
N GLY A 77 -2.87 -6.48 -22.18
CA GLY A 77 -4.20 -6.12 -21.66
C GLY A 77 -4.87 -5.00 -22.44
N HIS A 78 -5.19 -5.20 -23.75
CA HIS A 78 -5.98 -4.26 -24.55
C HIS A 78 -6.48 -4.92 -25.84
N MET A 79 -7.63 -4.47 -26.38
CA MET A 79 -8.26 -5.07 -27.55
C MET A 79 -7.60 -4.71 -28.89
N GLU A 80 -6.87 -3.59 -28.98
CA GLU A 80 -6.29 -3.09 -30.24
C GLU A 80 -4.78 -2.88 -30.17
N GLN A 81 -4.25 -2.57 -28.98
CA GLN A 81 -2.84 -2.30 -28.77
C GLN A 81 -2.16 -3.48 -28.08
N GLY A 82 -0.88 -3.69 -28.33
CA GLY A 82 -0.11 -4.72 -27.67
C GLY A 82 1.40 -4.47 -27.74
N GLY A 83 2.15 -5.30 -27.01
CA GLY A 83 3.60 -5.24 -26.97
C GLY A 83 4.13 -3.90 -26.47
N GLY A 84 5.29 -3.48 -26.95
CA GLY A 84 5.99 -2.30 -26.45
C GLY A 84 5.21 -0.97 -26.56
N ILE A 85 4.25 -0.86 -27.48
CA ILE A 85 3.40 0.33 -27.60
C ILE A 85 2.49 0.44 -26.38
N LEU A 86 1.79 -0.64 -26.05
CA LEU A 86 0.90 -0.69 -24.88
C LEU A 86 1.69 -0.59 -23.57
N ALA A 87 2.80 -1.31 -23.45
CA ALA A 87 3.68 -1.23 -22.25
C ALA A 87 4.12 0.22 -21.97
N LYS A 88 4.55 0.94 -23.01
CA LYS A 88 4.95 2.35 -22.87
C LYS A 88 3.78 3.25 -22.46
N ARG A 89 2.58 3.02 -23.03
CA ARG A 89 1.36 3.76 -22.65
C ARG A 89 1.03 3.53 -21.19
N ARG A 90 0.93 2.26 -20.75
CA ARG A 90 0.60 1.89 -19.37
C ARG A 90 1.67 2.38 -18.38
N ALA A 91 2.95 2.35 -18.77
CA ALA A 91 4.00 2.96 -17.95
C ALA A 91 3.81 4.47 -17.76
N ALA A 92 3.38 5.21 -18.78
CA ALA A 92 3.07 6.63 -18.66
C ALA A 92 1.84 6.88 -17.75
N GLU A 93 0.82 6.05 -17.85
CA GLU A 93 -0.37 6.09 -16.98
C GLU A 93 0.02 5.87 -15.50
N THR A 94 0.91 4.90 -15.20
CA THR A 94 1.40 4.69 -13.82
C THR A 94 2.19 5.88 -13.26
N GLN A 95 2.95 6.59 -14.10
CA GLN A 95 3.66 7.80 -13.65
C GLN A 95 2.68 8.93 -13.34
N GLU A 96 1.58 9.03 -14.06
CA GLU A 96 0.52 10.00 -13.74
C GLU A 96 -0.18 9.63 -12.41
N VAL A 97 -0.44 8.34 -12.14
CA VAL A 97 -0.90 7.89 -10.82
C VAL A 97 0.09 8.29 -9.72
N ALA A 98 1.38 8.00 -9.93
CA ALA A 98 2.43 8.35 -8.97
C ALA A 98 2.38 9.83 -8.60
N ARG A 99 2.21 10.70 -9.61
CA ARG A 99 2.08 12.15 -9.43
C ARG A 99 0.81 12.54 -8.67
N ARG A 100 -0.34 11.91 -8.99
CA ARG A 100 -1.65 12.23 -8.36
C ARG A 100 -1.70 11.80 -6.89
N LEU A 101 -1.15 10.63 -6.56
CA LEU A 101 -1.14 10.08 -5.20
C LEU A 101 0.07 10.53 -4.36
N GLY A 102 1.12 11.06 -4.98
CA GLY A 102 2.36 11.39 -4.27
C GLY A 102 3.17 10.17 -3.84
N ILE A 103 3.15 9.10 -4.63
CA ILE A 103 3.83 7.82 -4.37
C ILE A 103 4.96 7.56 -5.38
N SER A 104 5.76 6.50 -5.15
CA SER A 104 6.61 5.92 -6.18
C SER A 104 5.86 4.82 -6.92
N TYR A 105 6.00 4.75 -8.25
CA TYR A 105 5.45 3.65 -9.03
C TYR A 105 6.55 3.08 -9.93
N GLU A 106 6.77 1.77 -9.85
CA GLU A 106 7.73 1.02 -10.65
C GLU A 106 7.04 -0.10 -11.40
N VAL A 107 7.42 -0.32 -12.65
CA VAL A 107 6.89 -1.40 -13.51
C VAL A 107 8.08 -2.23 -13.97
N LEU A 108 8.05 -3.56 -13.68
CA LEU A 108 9.06 -4.50 -14.17
C LEU A 108 8.72 -4.91 -15.61
N ASP A 109 9.73 -5.36 -16.35
CA ASP A 109 9.63 -5.66 -17.78
C ASP A 109 9.39 -7.18 -18.04
N ASN A 110 8.41 -7.77 -17.31
CA ASN A 110 7.92 -9.11 -17.65
C ASN A 110 6.64 -8.96 -18.49
N HIS A 111 6.45 -9.86 -19.48
CA HIS A 111 5.27 -9.83 -20.35
C HIS A 111 3.99 -10.17 -19.58
N ASP A 112 2.91 -9.45 -19.89
CA ASP A 112 1.57 -9.68 -19.39
C ASP A 112 0.99 -10.99 -19.95
N GLY A 113 0.39 -11.81 -19.08
CA GLY A 113 -0.14 -13.12 -19.43
C GLY A 113 0.91 -14.26 -19.47
N GLU A 114 2.20 -13.93 -19.36
CA GLU A 114 3.31 -14.89 -19.47
C GLU A 114 4.14 -15.03 -18.17
N LEU A 115 3.71 -14.41 -17.07
CA LEU A 115 4.44 -14.46 -15.82
C LEU A 115 4.53 -15.89 -15.28
N LEU A 116 5.75 -16.33 -14.96
CA LEU A 116 6.03 -17.58 -14.27
C LEU A 116 6.80 -17.31 -12.96
N PRO A 117 6.60 -18.09 -11.89
CA PRO A 117 7.27 -17.89 -10.60
C PRO A 117 8.70 -18.41 -10.65
N THR A 118 9.54 -17.81 -11.49
CA THR A 118 10.93 -18.20 -11.68
C THR A 118 11.85 -17.62 -10.61
N LEU A 119 13.02 -18.26 -10.40
CA LEU A 119 14.02 -17.77 -9.47
C LEU A 119 14.53 -16.34 -9.78
N PRO A 120 14.81 -15.97 -11.05
CA PRO A 120 15.23 -14.58 -11.35
C PRO A 120 14.21 -13.54 -10.90
N ILE A 121 12.91 -13.74 -11.19
CA ILE A 121 11.84 -12.79 -10.82
C ILE A 121 11.68 -12.75 -9.29
N ARG A 122 11.73 -13.90 -8.60
CA ARG A 122 11.69 -13.93 -7.13
C ARG A 122 12.84 -13.14 -6.51
N LEU A 123 14.06 -13.30 -7.01
CA LEU A 123 15.23 -12.54 -6.53
C LEU A 123 15.07 -11.04 -6.80
N GLU A 124 14.46 -10.66 -7.90
CA GLU A 124 14.18 -9.26 -8.20
C GLU A 124 13.17 -8.67 -7.22
N ILE A 125 12.07 -9.35 -6.94
CA ILE A 125 11.08 -8.91 -5.93
C ILE A 125 11.74 -8.78 -4.55
N ILE A 126 12.58 -9.74 -4.14
CA ILE A 126 13.35 -9.67 -2.89
C ILE A 126 14.21 -8.40 -2.83
N ARG A 127 14.92 -8.06 -3.92
CA ARG A 127 15.72 -6.83 -4.00
C ARG A 127 14.85 -5.59 -3.84
N ARG A 128 13.71 -5.50 -4.57
CA ARG A 128 12.82 -4.34 -4.49
C ARG A 128 12.26 -4.12 -3.08
N ILE A 129 11.87 -5.19 -2.37
CA ILE A 129 11.41 -5.10 -0.98
C ILE A 129 12.54 -4.62 -0.06
N ARG A 130 13.77 -5.14 -0.23
CA ARG A 130 14.93 -4.75 0.56
C ARG A 130 15.39 -3.32 0.31
N GLU A 131 15.54 -2.92 -0.95
CA GLU A 131 15.94 -1.57 -1.37
C GLU A 131 14.95 -0.52 -0.88
N TRP A 132 13.65 -0.83 -0.92
CA TRP A 132 12.63 0.03 -0.34
C TRP A 132 12.75 0.10 1.19
N GLY A 133 13.21 -0.97 1.83
CA GLY A 133 13.25 -1.08 3.28
C GLY A 133 11.85 -1.16 3.87
N ALA A 134 11.00 -2.02 3.29
CA ALA A 134 9.59 -2.11 3.61
C ALA A 134 9.31 -2.45 5.08
N ASP A 135 8.32 -1.78 5.69
CA ASP A 135 7.68 -2.15 6.95
C ASP A 135 6.44 -3.02 6.69
N VAL A 136 5.75 -2.76 5.58
CA VAL A 136 4.54 -3.47 5.13
C VAL A 136 4.66 -3.81 3.65
N VAL A 137 4.32 -5.05 3.29
CA VAL A 137 4.23 -5.55 1.92
C VAL A 137 2.82 -6.05 1.67
N MET A 138 2.18 -5.62 0.59
CA MET A 138 0.84 -6.06 0.21
C MET A 138 0.87 -6.64 -1.20
N SER A 139 0.14 -7.75 -1.45
CA SER A 139 0.08 -8.37 -2.77
C SER A 139 -1.16 -9.25 -2.94
N HIS A 140 -1.27 -9.90 -4.10
CA HIS A 140 -2.30 -10.89 -4.39
C HIS A 140 -2.17 -12.13 -3.52
N ARG A 141 -3.29 -12.84 -3.34
CA ARG A 141 -3.27 -14.24 -2.90
C ARG A 141 -2.83 -15.16 -4.05
N SER A 142 -2.40 -16.37 -3.72
CA SER A 142 -2.02 -17.40 -4.71
C SER A 142 -3.20 -18.10 -5.39
N ASN A 143 -4.43 -17.72 -5.08
CA ASN A 143 -5.68 -18.23 -5.67
C ASN A 143 -6.49 -17.07 -6.24
N ASP A 144 -6.39 -16.90 -7.54
CA ASP A 144 -7.02 -15.82 -8.31
C ASP A 144 -7.37 -16.34 -9.72
N TYR A 145 -8.25 -15.64 -10.45
CA TYR A 145 -8.61 -16.03 -11.82
C TYR A 145 -7.45 -15.85 -12.79
N HIS A 146 -6.64 -14.78 -12.62
CA HIS A 146 -5.54 -14.47 -13.53
C HIS A 146 -4.26 -15.22 -13.15
N PRO A 147 -3.56 -15.88 -14.10
CA PRO A 147 -2.30 -16.56 -13.81
C PRO A 147 -1.26 -15.63 -13.22
N ASP A 148 -1.10 -14.42 -13.75
CA ASP A 148 -0.11 -13.45 -13.26
C ASP A 148 -0.40 -12.99 -11.83
N HIS A 149 -1.68 -12.81 -11.44
CA HIS A 149 -2.05 -12.54 -10.05
C HIS A 149 -1.62 -13.67 -9.13
N ARG A 150 -1.91 -14.93 -9.52
CA ARG A 150 -1.51 -16.11 -8.72
C ARG A 150 0.00 -16.19 -8.58
N TYR A 151 0.73 -16.02 -9.67
CA TYR A 151 2.19 -16.13 -9.66
C TYR A 151 2.87 -14.94 -8.97
N THR A 152 2.33 -13.74 -9.07
CA THR A 152 2.76 -12.61 -8.24
C THR A 152 2.55 -12.92 -6.75
N GLY A 153 1.38 -13.46 -6.38
CA GLY A 153 1.10 -13.90 -5.01
C GLY A 153 2.11 -14.95 -4.53
N VAL A 154 2.40 -15.99 -5.33
CA VAL A 154 3.41 -17.01 -5.02
C VAL A 154 4.80 -16.41 -4.86
N LEU A 155 5.23 -15.55 -5.78
CA LEU A 155 6.55 -14.89 -5.75
C LEU A 155 6.75 -14.04 -4.50
N VAL A 156 5.72 -13.30 -4.09
CA VAL A 156 5.76 -12.46 -2.89
C VAL A 156 5.70 -13.31 -1.61
N GLN A 157 4.91 -14.38 -1.59
CA GLN A 157 4.91 -15.36 -0.49
C GLN A 157 6.29 -16.00 -0.31
N ASP A 158 6.91 -16.43 -1.40
CA ASP A 158 8.26 -17.01 -1.40
C ASP A 158 9.30 -15.99 -0.90
N ALA A 159 9.11 -14.70 -1.19
CA ALA A 159 10.00 -13.64 -0.74
C ALA A 159 9.88 -13.36 0.77
N ALA A 160 8.73 -13.66 1.40
CA ALA A 160 8.41 -13.20 2.75
C ALA A 160 9.44 -13.62 3.82
N PHE A 161 9.94 -14.86 3.77
CA PHE A 161 11.04 -15.29 4.63
C PHE A 161 12.41 -14.82 4.08
N MET A 162 12.59 -14.88 2.74
CA MET A 162 13.87 -14.69 2.09
C MET A 162 14.41 -13.26 2.16
N VAL A 163 13.56 -12.26 2.36
CA VAL A 163 14.02 -10.85 2.52
C VAL A 163 14.94 -10.64 3.72
N GLY A 164 14.89 -11.54 4.73
CA GLY A 164 15.77 -11.53 5.90
C GLY A 164 17.03 -12.40 5.75
N VAL A 165 17.16 -13.21 4.68
CA VAL A 165 18.25 -14.21 4.54
C VAL A 165 19.46 -13.61 3.81
N PRO A 166 20.63 -13.41 4.48
CA PRO A 166 21.76 -12.68 3.91
C PRO A 166 22.33 -13.27 2.61
N ASN A 167 22.34 -14.60 2.48
CA ASN A 167 22.92 -15.28 1.32
C ASN A 167 21.98 -15.44 0.13
N ILE A 168 20.75 -14.93 0.22
CA ILE A 168 19.81 -14.83 -0.89
C ILE A 168 19.84 -13.39 -1.40
N ALA A 169 19.98 -13.18 -2.72
CA ALA A 169 20.18 -11.85 -3.32
C ALA A 169 21.27 -11.06 -2.54
N ALA A 170 22.45 -11.64 -2.38
CA ALA A 170 23.52 -11.15 -1.51
C ALA A 170 24.13 -9.80 -1.95
N ASP A 171 23.77 -9.35 -3.14
CA ASP A 171 24.09 -8.03 -3.69
C ASP A 171 23.25 -6.89 -3.07
N THR A 172 22.19 -7.22 -2.33
CA THR A 172 21.32 -6.27 -1.64
C THR A 172 21.23 -6.61 -0.16
N PRO A 173 21.50 -5.68 0.79
CA PRO A 173 21.48 -5.96 2.22
C PRO A 173 20.15 -6.54 2.70
N PRO A 174 20.16 -7.59 3.55
CA PRO A 174 18.91 -8.19 4.06
C PRO A 174 18.20 -7.25 5.04
N LEU A 175 16.88 -7.37 5.12
CA LEU A 175 16.10 -6.67 6.13
C LEU A 175 16.38 -7.26 7.52
N ARG A 176 16.65 -6.40 8.50
CA ARG A 176 16.92 -6.83 9.89
C ARG A 176 15.64 -7.13 10.67
N LYS A 177 14.51 -6.54 10.25
CA LYS A 177 13.17 -6.83 10.74
C LYS A 177 12.33 -7.27 9.54
N ASN A 178 11.70 -8.44 9.64
CA ASN A 178 10.82 -8.92 8.58
C ASN A 178 9.56 -8.03 8.53
N PRO A 179 9.14 -7.54 7.35
CA PRO A 179 7.89 -6.81 7.17
C PRO A 179 6.66 -7.62 7.58
N VAL A 180 5.55 -6.93 7.81
CA VAL A 180 4.23 -7.54 7.78
C VAL A 180 3.80 -7.71 6.32
N PHE A 181 3.44 -8.92 5.94
CA PHE A 181 2.91 -9.24 4.62
C PHE A 181 1.39 -9.37 4.68
N LEU A 182 0.71 -8.83 3.68
CA LEU A 182 -0.74 -8.81 3.58
C LEU A 182 -1.18 -9.19 2.17
N TYR A 183 -2.38 -9.76 2.08
CA TYR A 183 -3.03 -10.01 0.82
C TYR A 183 -4.10 -8.96 0.53
N PHE A 184 -4.21 -8.57 -0.73
CA PHE A 184 -5.30 -7.74 -1.23
C PHE A 184 -6.64 -8.47 -1.12
N GLN A 185 -7.70 -7.72 -0.91
CA GLN A 185 -9.05 -8.22 -0.99
C GLN A 185 -9.34 -8.80 -2.38
N ASP A 186 -9.95 -10.01 -2.38
CA ASP A 186 -10.55 -10.61 -3.56
C ASP A 186 -11.91 -11.24 -3.21
N HIS A 187 -12.53 -11.93 -4.16
CA HIS A 187 -13.85 -12.57 -3.98
C HIS A 187 -13.81 -14.08 -4.17
N PHE A 188 -12.63 -14.67 -4.31
CA PHE A 188 -12.49 -16.12 -4.53
C PHE A 188 -12.71 -16.90 -3.24
N GLN A 189 -13.54 -17.97 -3.35
CA GLN A 189 -13.96 -18.78 -2.21
C GLN A 189 -13.11 -20.05 -2.05
N ARG A 190 -12.38 -20.46 -3.09
CA ARG A 190 -11.63 -21.73 -3.09
C ARG A 190 -10.15 -21.49 -3.39
N PRO A 191 -9.21 -22.21 -2.73
CA PRO A 191 -9.45 -23.23 -1.68
C PRO A 191 -9.99 -22.64 -0.38
N ASN A 192 -9.71 -21.36 -0.05
CA ASN A 192 -10.20 -20.67 1.14
C ASN A 192 -10.78 -19.31 0.75
N PRO A 193 -11.89 -18.86 1.36
CA PRO A 193 -12.39 -17.51 1.16
C PRO A 193 -11.39 -16.47 1.69
N PHE A 194 -11.44 -15.25 1.13
CA PHE A 194 -10.72 -14.10 1.69
C PHE A 194 -11.24 -13.79 3.10
N ARG A 195 -10.32 -13.57 4.03
CA ARG A 195 -10.64 -13.22 5.42
C ARG A 195 -10.10 -11.81 5.74
N PRO A 196 -10.97 -10.80 5.90
CA PRO A 196 -10.55 -9.44 6.21
C PRO A 196 -10.05 -9.36 7.65
N ASP A 197 -8.72 -9.43 7.85
CA ASP A 197 -8.11 -9.22 9.17
C ASP A 197 -8.00 -7.73 9.50
N ILE A 198 -7.81 -6.89 8.47
CA ILE A 198 -7.72 -5.43 8.56
C ILE A 198 -8.67 -4.83 7.52
N ALA A 199 -9.48 -3.86 7.92
CA ALA A 199 -10.29 -3.05 7.02
C ALA A 199 -10.00 -1.56 7.30
N ILE A 200 -9.83 -0.78 6.23
CA ILE A 200 -9.47 0.63 6.28
C ILE A 200 -10.62 1.45 5.72
N ASP A 201 -11.12 2.40 6.50
CA ASP A 201 -12.06 3.42 6.03
C ASP A 201 -11.33 4.38 5.08
N ILE A 202 -11.73 4.36 3.82
CA ILE A 202 -11.17 5.23 2.77
C ILE A 202 -12.17 6.29 2.30
N SER A 203 -13.27 6.50 3.03
CA SER A 203 -14.34 7.41 2.62
C SER A 203 -13.84 8.83 2.41
N SER A 204 -12.92 9.31 3.25
CA SER A 204 -12.33 10.65 3.14
C SER A 204 -11.42 10.86 1.92
N VAL A 205 -10.91 9.78 1.33
CA VAL A 205 -9.95 9.81 0.22
C VAL A 205 -10.46 9.11 -1.04
N ILE A 206 -11.73 8.74 -1.08
CA ILE A 206 -12.30 8.02 -2.22
C ILE A 206 -12.10 8.76 -3.54
N ASP A 207 -12.26 10.08 -3.55
CA ASP A 207 -12.09 10.87 -4.76
C ASP A 207 -10.63 10.90 -5.24
N LYS A 208 -9.65 10.83 -4.33
CA LYS A 208 -8.22 10.66 -4.71
C LYS A 208 -7.97 9.30 -5.36
N LYS A 209 -8.56 8.23 -4.81
CA LYS A 209 -8.52 6.90 -5.42
C LYS A 209 -9.11 6.92 -6.83
N ILE A 210 -10.29 7.50 -7.01
CA ILE A 210 -10.94 7.58 -8.32
C ILE A 210 -10.11 8.40 -9.31
N GLN A 211 -9.50 9.51 -8.88
CA GLN A 211 -8.58 10.26 -9.72
C GLN A 211 -7.32 9.46 -10.10
N ALA A 212 -6.82 8.58 -9.23
CA ALA A 212 -5.73 7.70 -9.58
C ALA A 212 -6.16 6.68 -10.64
N LEU A 213 -7.30 6.03 -10.46
CA LEU A 213 -7.85 5.09 -11.45
C LEU A 213 -8.12 5.76 -12.81
N ASP A 214 -8.62 7.00 -12.82
CA ASP A 214 -8.83 7.81 -14.04
C ASP A 214 -7.55 8.00 -14.89
N ALA A 215 -6.38 7.91 -14.27
CA ALA A 215 -5.12 8.01 -15.00
C ALA A 215 -4.82 6.80 -15.89
N HIS A 216 -5.38 5.63 -15.60
CA HIS A 216 -5.28 4.43 -16.40
C HIS A 216 -6.34 4.40 -17.51
N GLU A 217 -6.25 5.35 -18.43
CA GLU A 217 -7.24 5.53 -19.51
C GLU A 217 -7.40 4.26 -20.36
N SER A 218 -6.28 3.62 -20.73
CA SER A 218 -6.27 2.37 -21.51
C SER A 218 -7.05 1.23 -20.84
N GLN A 219 -7.14 1.25 -19.50
CA GLN A 219 -7.77 0.18 -18.74
C GLN A 219 -9.23 0.49 -18.40
N PHE A 220 -9.49 1.64 -17.74
CA PHE A 220 -10.83 1.91 -17.17
C PHE A 220 -11.83 2.41 -18.20
N TYR A 221 -11.37 2.95 -19.34
CA TYR A 221 -12.25 3.49 -20.36
C TYR A 221 -12.18 2.72 -21.70
N GLU A 222 -11.20 1.83 -21.87
CA GLU A 222 -11.03 1.07 -23.10
C GLU A 222 -11.12 -0.44 -22.82
N TRP A 223 -10.11 -1.04 -22.19
CA TRP A 223 -9.97 -2.48 -22.05
C TRP A 223 -11.04 -3.13 -21.16
N LEU A 224 -11.21 -2.64 -19.92
CA LEU A 224 -12.11 -3.28 -18.95
C LEU A 224 -13.59 -3.21 -19.37
N PRO A 225 -14.12 -2.11 -19.93
CA PRO A 225 -15.44 -2.10 -20.52
C PRO A 225 -15.55 -3.09 -21.68
N TRP A 226 -14.57 -3.12 -22.57
CA TRP A 226 -14.59 -4.02 -23.72
C TRP A 226 -14.61 -5.51 -23.32
N ILE A 227 -13.71 -5.93 -22.43
CA ILE A 227 -13.61 -7.34 -22.03
C ILE A 227 -14.80 -7.81 -21.20
N SER A 228 -15.46 -6.92 -20.46
CA SER A 228 -16.68 -7.21 -19.73
C SER A 228 -17.95 -7.18 -20.57
N GLY A 229 -17.84 -6.73 -21.83
CA GLY A 229 -19.01 -6.52 -22.68
C GLY A 229 -19.89 -5.34 -22.24
N ASP A 230 -19.34 -4.40 -21.49
CA ASP A 230 -20.05 -3.16 -21.12
C ASP A 230 -20.12 -2.24 -22.34
N THR A 231 -21.33 -2.03 -22.84
CA THR A 231 -21.64 -1.16 -23.99
C THR A 231 -22.13 0.22 -23.58
N SER A 232 -22.05 0.56 -22.29
CA SER A 232 -22.45 1.87 -21.81
C SER A 232 -21.56 2.95 -22.41
N GLU A 233 -22.16 4.09 -22.78
CA GLU A 233 -21.42 5.23 -23.25
C GLU A 233 -20.57 5.84 -22.12
N ILE A 234 -19.30 6.03 -22.38
CA ILE A 234 -18.37 6.65 -21.44
C ILE A 234 -18.50 8.15 -21.58
N PRO A 235 -18.82 8.90 -20.50
CA PRO A 235 -18.94 10.35 -20.55
C PRO A 235 -17.66 11.03 -21.03
N THR A 236 -17.82 12.06 -21.84
CA THR A 236 -16.70 12.90 -22.31
C THR A 236 -16.38 14.05 -21.36
N ASP A 237 -17.37 14.52 -20.60
CA ASP A 237 -17.17 15.49 -19.54
C ASP A 237 -16.37 14.86 -18.39
N LYS A 238 -15.42 15.61 -17.85
CA LYS A 238 -14.50 15.09 -16.84
C LYS A 238 -15.19 14.74 -15.52
N GLU A 239 -16.13 15.55 -15.08
CA GLU A 239 -16.82 15.33 -13.79
C GLU A 239 -17.77 14.13 -13.91
N GLU A 240 -18.53 14.06 -15.00
CA GLU A 240 -19.40 12.93 -15.32
C GLU A 240 -18.60 11.63 -15.47
N ARG A 241 -17.43 11.68 -16.11
CA ARG A 241 -16.52 10.53 -16.28
C ARG A 241 -15.99 10.02 -14.95
N LEU A 242 -15.59 10.89 -14.04
CA LEU A 242 -15.17 10.51 -12.69
C LEU A 242 -16.33 9.92 -11.87
N ALA A 243 -17.52 10.47 -11.97
CA ALA A 243 -18.71 9.92 -11.32
C ALA A 243 -19.06 8.53 -11.86
N TRP A 244 -19.03 8.36 -13.19
CA TRP A 244 -19.21 7.08 -13.88
C TRP A 244 -18.20 6.03 -13.41
N LEU A 245 -16.92 6.39 -13.29
CA LEU A 245 -15.86 5.53 -12.80
C LEU A 245 -16.08 5.16 -11.32
N LYS A 246 -16.42 6.15 -10.49
CA LYS A 246 -16.69 5.94 -9.06
C LYS A 246 -17.80 4.91 -8.85
N GLU A 247 -18.92 5.03 -9.54
CA GLU A 247 -20.04 4.09 -9.45
C GLU A 247 -19.61 2.64 -9.77
N ARG A 248 -18.73 2.45 -10.75
CA ARG A 248 -18.29 1.13 -11.22
C ARG A 248 -17.14 0.52 -10.42
N ARG A 249 -16.39 1.34 -9.71
CA ARG A 249 -15.15 0.91 -9.00
C ARG A 249 -15.24 1.00 -7.50
N THR A 250 -16.39 1.40 -6.96
CA THR A 250 -16.67 1.33 -5.53
C THR A 250 -17.63 0.16 -5.28
N GLY A 251 -17.14 -0.82 -4.48
CA GLY A 251 -17.94 -1.96 -4.06
C GLY A 251 -18.71 -1.66 -2.78
N SER A 252 -19.77 -2.47 -2.53
CA SER A 252 -20.46 -2.46 -1.24
C SER A 252 -19.62 -3.13 -0.16
N ILE A 253 -19.74 -2.62 1.07
CA ILE A 253 -19.16 -3.26 2.25
C ILE A 253 -19.97 -4.52 2.58
N ASN A 254 -19.35 -5.68 2.49
CA ASN A 254 -19.97 -6.95 2.86
C ASN A 254 -19.90 -7.18 4.37
N PRO A 255 -20.64 -8.18 4.93
CA PRO A 255 -20.68 -8.43 6.37
C PRO A 255 -19.31 -8.74 6.99
N GLU A 256 -18.41 -9.41 6.26
CA GLU A 256 -17.06 -9.76 6.73
C GLU A 256 -16.20 -8.51 6.88
N ILE A 257 -16.24 -7.61 5.90
CA ILE A 257 -15.54 -6.31 5.96
C ILE A 257 -16.17 -5.43 7.04
N GLN A 258 -17.49 -5.41 7.17
CA GLN A 258 -18.19 -4.69 8.23
C GLN A 258 -17.72 -5.16 9.62
N GLY A 259 -17.60 -6.49 9.81
CA GLY A 259 -17.06 -7.06 11.06
C GLY A 259 -15.63 -6.64 11.35
N ALA A 260 -14.77 -6.55 10.33
CA ALA A 260 -13.41 -6.04 10.48
C ALA A 260 -13.38 -4.55 10.81
N LEU A 261 -14.23 -3.73 10.18
CA LEU A 261 -14.38 -2.30 10.52
C LEU A 261 -14.86 -2.13 11.98
N GLU A 262 -15.86 -2.91 12.42
CA GLU A 262 -16.32 -2.87 13.80
C GLU A 262 -15.24 -3.23 14.82
N LYS A 263 -14.39 -4.21 14.48
CA LYS A 263 -13.24 -4.59 15.32
C LYS A 263 -12.27 -3.42 15.49
N TRP A 264 -11.97 -2.71 14.42
CA TRP A 264 -10.91 -1.71 14.41
C TRP A 264 -11.35 -0.30 14.79
N TYR A 265 -12.59 0.09 14.44
CA TYR A 265 -13.13 1.45 14.64
C TYR A 265 -14.24 1.52 15.70
N GLY A 266 -14.77 0.35 16.14
CA GLY A 266 -15.97 0.29 16.95
C GLY A 266 -17.26 0.45 16.14
N LYS A 267 -18.40 -0.07 16.67
CA LYS A 267 -19.67 -0.15 15.92
C LYS A 267 -20.19 1.21 15.44
N ALA A 268 -20.08 2.25 16.27
CA ALA A 268 -20.63 3.56 15.94
C ALA A 268 -19.90 4.22 14.75
N GLN A 269 -18.59 4.10 14.67
CA GLN A 269 -17.82 4.65 13.55
C GLN A 269 -17.96 3.75 12.32
N ALA A 270 -17.87 2.43 12.48
CA ALA A 270 -17.97 1.46 11.39
C ALA A 270 -19.29 1.56 10.63
N SER A 271 -20.42 1.92 11.29
CA SER A 271 -21.71 2.09 10.64
C SER A 271 -21.82 3.31 9.71
N ASN A 272 -20.87 4.23 9.78
CA ASN A 272 -20.82 5.43 8.96
C ASN A 272 -19.80 5.33 7.82
N VAL A 273 -19.08 4.19 7.70
CA VAL A 273 -18.10 3.97 6.63
C VAL A 273 -18.83 3.70 5.33
N GLU A 274 -18.56 4.50 4.30
CA GLU A 274 -19.15 4.34 2.97
C GLU A 274 -18.26 3.51 2.05
N PHE A 275 -16.94 3.66 2.16
CA PHE A 275 -15.96 2.99 1.31
C PHE A 275 -14.82 2.41 2.17
N ALA A 276 -14.47 1.16 1.89
CA ALA A 276 -13.41 0.47 2.61
C ALA A 276 -12.50 -0.32 1.67
N GLU A 277 -11.26 -0.49 2.08
CA GLU A 277 -10.31 -1.47 1.54
C GLU A 277 -9.95 -2.46 2.63
N ALA A 278 -9.81 -3.74 2.26
CA ALA A 278 -9.55 -4.79 3.23
C ALA A 278 -8.34 -5.63 2.86
N PHE A 279 -7.67 -6.15 3.90
CA PHE A 279 -6.45 -6.93 3.77
C PHE A 279 -6.48 -8.15 4.69
N GLU A 280 -5.96 -9.27 4.19
CA GLU A 280 -5.76 -10.51 4.96
C GLU A 280 -4.28 -10.64 5.35
N LEU A 281 -4.00 -11.08 6.59
CA LEU A 281 -2.63 -11.29 7.06
C LEU A 281 -2.01 -12.54 6.43
N CYS A 282 -0.85 -12.38 5.81
CA CYS A 282 0.00 -13.49 5.39
C CYS A 282 0.82 -14.01 6.58
N GLU A 283 0.78 -15.32 6.80
CA GLU A 283 1.45 -15.95 7.94
C GLU A 283 2.98 -16.11 7.78
N TYR A 284 3.53 -15.80 6.60
CA TYR A 284 4.95 -16.06 6.26
C TYR A 284 5.89 -14.91 6.57
N GLY A 285 5.36 -13.70 6.77
CA GLY A 285 6.10 -12.55 7.26
C GLY A 285 6.14 -12.46 8.79
N SER A 286 6.37 -11.26 9.31
CA SER A 286 6.20 -11.04 10.74
C SER A 286 4.71 -11.10 11.12
N ARG A 287 4.44 -11.63 12.33
CA ARG A 287 3.08 -11.77 12.85
C ARG A 287 2.81 -10.65 13.85
N PRO A 288 2.11 -9.59 13.43
CA PRO A 288 1.90 -8.42 14.26
C PRO A 288 0.85 -8.68 15.35
N THR A 289 1.06 -8.10 16.52
CA THR A 289 0.02 -7.93 17.53
C THR A 289 -0.97 -6.84 17.08
N GLU A 290 -2.14 -6.74 17.72
CA GLU A 290 -3.10 -5.66 17.42
C GLU A 290 -2.49 -4.27 17.65
N GLN A 291 -1.65 -4.11 18.67
CA GLN A 291 -0.93 -2.86 18.91
C GLN A 291 0.04 -2.53 17.76
N GLU A 292 0.72 -3.53 17.20
CA GLU A 292 1.61 -3.33 16.04
C GLU A 292 0.80 -3.02 14.78
N ILE A 293 -0.37 -3.62 14.58
CA ILE A 293 -1.28 -3.27 13.47
C ILE A 293 -1.70 -1.81 13.59
N ARG A 294 -2.12 -1.33 14.78
CA ARG A 294 -2.48 0.09 14.97
C ARG A 294 -1.30 1.03 14.72
N ARG A 295 -0.07 0.61 15.04
CA ARG A 295 1.13 1.39 14.73
C ARG A 295 1.44 1.40 13.23
N LEU A 296 1.23 0.28 12.53
CA LEU A 296 1.48 0.15 11.09
C LEU A 296 0.36 0.76 10.24
N PHE A 297 -0.84 0.88 10.78
CA PHE A 297 -2.01 1.49 10.15
C PHE A 297 -2.55 2.61 11.03
N PRO A 298 -1.84 3.75 11.11
CA PRO A 298 -2.20 4.83 12.05
C PRO A 298 -3.56 5.49 11.76
N MET A 299 -4.14 5.27 10.56
CA MET A 299 -5.50 5.67 10.19
C MET A 299 -6.57 4.86 10.93
N ILE A 300 -6.25 3.68 11.46
CA ILE A 300 -7.15 2.94 12.34
C ILE A 300 -7.19 3.65 13.67
N GLY A 301 -8.32 4.30 13.98
CA GLY A 301 -8.48 5.10 15.20
C GLY A 301 -8.10 4.36 16.48
N LYS A 302 -7.78 5.12 17.54
CA LYS A 302 -7.70 4.56 18.89
C LYS A 302 -9.12 4.21 19.31
N THR A 303 -9.37 2.96 19.67
CA THR A 303 -10.56 2.62 20.47
C THR A 303 -10.37 3.25 21.83
N ASP A 304 -11.26 4.18 22.22
CA ASP A 304 -11.36 4.71 23.56
C ASP A 304 -11.56 3.58 24.60
#